data_215ef30856ae917edb654c90d79b8863
#
_entry.id   215ef30856ae917edb654c90d79b8863
#
_cell.length_a   1.000
_cell.length_b   1.000
_cell.length_c   1.000
_cell.angle_alpha   90.00
_cell.angle_beta   90.00
_cell.angle_gamma   90.00
#
_symmetry.space_group_name_H-M   'P 1'
#
loop_
_entity.id
_entity.type
_entity.pdbx_description
1 polymer ?
#
loop_
_entity_poly.entity_id
_entity_poly.type
_entity_poly.pdbx_seq_one_letter_code
_entity_poly.pdbx_strand_id
1 'polypeptide(L)'
;MHPANLCYTKVKKDCIKFISSQETRTEKFRKKDKMIKSFLIPACFWLANRVNKKNTMIIGLAGGQGTGKTTISSLIKIILEKYFKLIVFKISIDDFYKTRKDRMILAKKVHPLLMTRGVPCLLYTSDAADDP
;
A
#
# COMPACT_ATOMS: atom_id res chain seq x y z
N MET A 1 1.14 15.81 -27.21
CA MET A 1 0.56 15.76 -25.83
C MET A 1 1.62 15.32 -24.85
N HIS A 2 1.77 16.01 -23.73
CA HIS A 2 2.76 15.65 -22.73
C HIS A 2 2.47 14.24 -22.15
N PRO A 3 3.48 13.37 -21.98
CA PRO A 3 3.28 11.99 -21.51
C PRO A 3 2.46 11.86 -20.23
N ALA A 4 2.64 12.80 -19.29
CA ALA A 4 1.88 12.83 -18.05
C ALA A 4 0.37 13.04 -18.27
N ASN A 5 -0.03 13.85 -19.24
CA ASN A 5 -1.43 14.07 -19.58
C ASN A 5 -2.06 12.84 -20.22
N LEU A 6 -1.31 12.15 -21.07
CA LEU A 6 -1.74 10.88 -21.66
C LEU A 6 -1.91 9.80 -20.60
N CYS A 7 -0.97 9.70 -19.68
CA CYS A 7 -1.06 8.80 -18.52
C CYS A 7 -2.33 9.10 -17.70
N TYR A 8 -2.54 10.37 -17.35
CA TYR A 8 -3.71 10.79 -16.58
C TYR A 8 -5.03 10.39 -17.27
N THR A 9 -5.16 10.66 -18.55
CA THR A 9 -6.37 10.29 -19.32
C THR A 9 -6.66 8.79 -19.24
N LYS A 10 -5.62 7.96 -19.35
CA LYS A 10 -5.76 6.51 -19.29
C LYS A 10 -6.13 5.96 -17.91
N VAL A 11 -5.60 6.56 -16.85
CA VAL A 11 -5.75 6.02 -15.47
C VAL A 11 -6.82 6.72 -14.66
N LYS A 12 -7.27 7.90 -15.06
CA LYS A 12 -8.21 8.74 -14.31
C LYS A 12 -9.44 7.96 -13.83
N LYS A 13 -10.11 7.25 -14.74
CA LYS A 13 -11.35 6.53 -14.43
C LYS A 13 -11.15 5.49 -13.34
N ASP A 14 -10.10 4.68 -13.46
CA ASP A 14 -9.80 3.62 -12.50
C ASP A 14 -9.35 4.17 -11.15
N CYS A 15 -8.52 5.21 -11.15
CA CYS A 15 -8.08 5.88 -9.94
C CYS A 15 -9.24 6.54 -9.18
N ILE A 16 -10.10 7.28 -9.86
CA ILE A 16 -11.27 7.93 -9.26
C ILE A 16 -12.25 6.87 -8.71
N LYS A 17 -12.50 5.81 -9.46
CA LYS A 17 -13.35 4.70 -9.01
C LYS A 17 -12.81 4.07 -7.72
N PHE A 18 -11.50 3.81 -7.68
CA PHE A 18 -10.86 3.26 -6.50
C PHE A 18 -10.94 4.23 -5.30
N ILE A 19 -10.60 5.50 -5.49
CA ILE A 19 -10.70 6.51 -4.42
C ILE A 19 -12.12 6.58 -3.87
N SER A 20 -13.12 6.62 -4.76
CA SER A 20 -14.53 6.68 -4.34
C SER A 20 -14.97 5.45 -3.55
N SER A 21 -14.39 4.28 -3.82
CA SER A 21 -14.66 3.06 -3.04
C SER A 21 -14.06 3.09 -1.63
N GLN A 22 -13.06 3.94 -1.40
CA GLN A 22 -12.42 4.11 -0.09
C GLN A 22 -13.06 5.24 0.74
N GLU A 23 -13.94 6.03 0.14
CA GLU A 23 -14.62 7.14 0.82
C GLU A 23 -15.78 6.64 1.68
N THR A 24 -15.94 7.26 2.85
CA THR A 24 -17.09 7.08 3.74
C THR A 24 -18.06 8.26 3.61
N ARG A 25 -19.18 8.22 4.33
CA ARG A 25 -20.13 9.36 4.39
C ARG A 25 -19.50 10.63 4.97
N THR A 26 -18.59 10.47 5.91
CA THR A 26 -17.94 11.55 6.65
C THR A 26 -16.58 11.94 6.13
N GLU A 27 -15.87 11.00 5.49
CA GLU A 27 -14.51 11.19 5.03
C GLU A 27 -14.44 11.08 3.50
N LYS A 28 -14.14 12.20 2.84
CA LYS A 28 -13.98 12.28 1.39
C LYS A 28 -12.60 12.84 1.05
N PHE A 29 -11.97 12.26 0.04
CA PHE A 29 -10.72 12.79 -0.48
C PHE A 29 -10.93 14.11 -1.23
N ARG A 30 -10.21 15.14 -0.79
CA ARG A 30 -10.23 16.46 -1.45
C ARG A 30 -9.20 16.50 -2.57
N LYS A 31 -9.49 17.27 -3.64
CA LYS A 31 -8.56 17.54 -4.75
C LYS A 31 -7.96 16.28 -5.39
N LYS A 32 -8.78 15.26 -5.62
CA LYS A 32 -8.38 13.97 -6.21
C LYS A 32 -7.55 14.13 -7.49
N ASP A 33 -8.03 14.95 -8.41
CA ASP A 33 -7.35 15.20 -9.69
C ASP A 33 -5.96 15.82 -9.50
N LYS A 34 -5.82 16.77 -8.58
CA LYS A 34 -4.54 17.39 -8.27
C LYS A 34 -3.56 16.39 -7.67
N MET A 35 -4.03 15.54 -6.76
CA MET A 35 -3.21 14.49 -6.15
C MET A 35 -2.69 13.51 -7.21
N ILE A 36 -3.56 13.05 -8.10
CA ILE A 36 -3.17 12.12 -9.16
C ILE A 36 -2.18 12.77 -10.13
N LYS A 37 -2.50 13.97 -10.64
CA LYS A 37 -1.68 14.64 -11.66
C LYS A 37 -0.35 15.15 -11.13
N SER A 38 -0.34 15.78 -9.95
CA SER A 38 0.82 16.53 -9.47
C SER A 38 1.76 15.70 -8.61
N PHE A 39 1.30 14.58 -8.07
CA PHE A 39 2.10 13.75 -7.17
C PHE A 39 2.24 12.30 -7.65
N LEU A 40 1.13 11.60 -7.88
CA LEU A 40 1.18 10.17 -8.15
C LEU A 40 1.75 9.86 -9.55
N ILE A 41 1.33 10.58 -10.57
CA ILE A 41 1.83 10.35 -11.93
C ILE A 41 3.33 10.65 -12.03
N PRO A 42 3.85 11.80 -11.58
CA PRO A 42 5.29 12.03 -11.56
C PRO A 42 6.07 10.98 -10.78
N ALA A 43 5.56 10.56 -9.63
CA ALA A 43 6.18 9.48 -8.84
C ALA A 43 6.23 8.16 -9.63
N CYS A 44 5.14 7.79 -10.32
CA CYS A 44 5.08 6.57 -11.13
C CYS A 44 6.04 6.63 -12.34
N PHE A 45 6.20 7.79 -12.99
CA PHE A 45 7.21 7.97 -14.05
C PHE A 45 8.63 7.79 -13.50
N TRP A 46 8.91 8.39 -12.35
CA TRP A 46 10.19 8.24 -11.67
C TRP A 46 10.49 6.78 -11.29
N LEU A 47 9.50 6.06 -10.78
CA LEU A 47 9.61 4.64 -10.46
C LEU A 47 9.81 3.80 -11.72
N ALA A 48 8.97 3.98 -12.74
CA ALA A 48 9.04 3.22 -13.98
C ALA A 48 10.38 3.35 -14.69
N ASN A 49 11.00 4.53 -14.65
CA ASN A 49 12.32 4.78 -15.22
C ASN A 49 13.45 4.03 -14.48
N ARG A 50 13.22 3.61 -13.25
CA ARG A 50 14.21 2.84 -12.44
C ARG A 50 14.02 1.34 -12.52
N VAL A 51 12.88 0.88 -13.00
CA VAL A 51 12.63 -0.56 -13.14
C VAL A 51 13.53 -1.14 -14.22
N ASN A 52 14.35 -2.12 -13.84
CA ASN A 52 15.12 -2.91 -14.76
C ASN A 52 14.39 -4.22 -15.05
N LYS A 53 14.21 -4.57 -16.32
CA LYS A 53 13.52 -5.81 -16.74
C LYS A 53 14.15 -7.09 -16.20
N LYS A 54 15.41 -7.03 -15.80
CA LYS A 54 16.16 -8.19 -15.28
C LYS A 54 16.00 -8.40 -13.77
N ASN A 55 15.61 -7.37 -13.01
CA ASN A 55 15.62 -7.42 -11.57
C ASN A 55 14.28 -6.93 -11.00
N THR A 56 13.81 -7.59 -9.93
CA THR A 56 12.67 -7.12 -9.14
C THR A 56 13.08 -5.88 -8.35
N MET A 57 12.28 -4.81 -8.45
CA MET A 57 12.45 -3.60 -7.66
C MET A 57 11.53 -3.67 -6.44
N ILE A 58 12.09 -3.44 -5.27
CA ILE A 58 11.35 -3.40 -4.00
C ILE A 58 11.26 -1.96 -3.55
N ILE A 59 10.03 -1.51 -3.23
CA ILE A 59 9.74 -0.14 -2.80
C ILE A 59 9.06 -0.19 -1.43
N GLY A 60 9.65 0.49 -0.46
CA GLY A 60 9.05 0.68 0.87
C GLY A 60 8.22 1.95 0.93
N LEU A 61 6.98 1.84 1.40
CA LEU A 61 6.10 2.98 1.71
C LEU A 61 5.86 3.04 3.21
N ALA A 62 6.44 4.04 3.86
CA ALA A 62 6.31 4.27 5.29
C ALA A 62 5.44 5.49 5.61
N GLY A 63 4.81 5.47 6.76
CA GLY A 63 3.97 6.57 7.27
C GLY A 63 3.15 6.14 8.48
N GLY A 64 2.62 7.09 9.25
CA GLY A 64 1.79 6.83 10.41
C GLY A 64 0.45 6.15 10.07
N GLN A 65 -0.26 5.69 11.08
CA GLN A 65 -1.62 5.18 10.91
C GLN A 65 -2.55 6.29 10.39
N GLY A 66 -3.48 5.94 9.50
CA GLY A 66 -4.46 6.89 8.93
C GLY A 66 -3.90 7.86 7.89
N THR A 67 -2.61 7.77 7.51
CA THR A 67 -2.01 8.66 6.48
C THR A 67 -2.35 8.30 5.04
N GLY A 68 -3.16 7.27 4.82
CA GLY A 68 -3.57 6.85 3.48
C GLY A 68 -2.56 5.99 2.72
N LYS A 69 -1.59 5.36 3.39
CA LYS A 69 -0.60 4.47 2.76
C LYS A 69 -1.23 3.41 1.85
N THR A 70 -2.26 2.75 2.33
CA THR A 70 -2.97 1.70 1.58
C THR A 70 -3.61 2.25 0.31
N THR A 71 -4.22 3.42 0.38
CA THR A 71 -4.83 4.10 -0.77
C THR A 71 -3.77 4.52 -1.78
N ILE A 72 -2.69 5.17 -1.32
CA ILE A 72 -1.60 5.63 -2.18
C ILE A 72 -0.91 4.45 -2.87
N SER A 73 -0.58 3.39 -2.14
CA SER A 73 0.05 2.18 -2.72
C SER A 73 -0.83 1.51 -3.76
N SER A 74 -2.14 1.48 -3.56
CA SER A 74 -3.09 0.94 -4.52
C SER A 74 -3.21 1.80 -5.78
N LEU A 75 -3.20 3.13 -5.63
CA LEU A 75 -3.21 4.05 -6.76
C LEU A 75 -1.93 3.96 -7.59
N ILE A 76 -0.77 3.88 -6.95
CA ILE A 76 0.52 3.65 -7.61
C ILE A 76 0.48 2.33 -8.40
N LYS A 77 -0.04 1.26 -7.80
CA LYS A 77 -0.22 -0.03 -8.47
C LYS A 77 -1.08 0.11 -9.72
N ILE A 78 -2.24 0.76 -9.63
CA ILE A 78 -3.15 0.99 -10.76
C ILE A 78 -2.42 1.72 -11.90
N ILE A 79 -1.70 2.80 -11.60
CA ILE A 79 -1.00 3.60 -12.60
C ILE A 79 0.12 2.78 -13.27
N LEU A 80 0.94 2.09 -12.48
CA LEU A 80 2.06 1.29 -12.99
C LEU A 80 1.58 0.12 -13.86
N GLU A 81 0.50 -0.54 -13.49
CA GLU A 81 -0.06 -1.65 -14.27
C GLU A 81 -0.80 -1.18 -15.53
N LYS A 82 -1.63 -0.14 -15.42
CA LYS A 82 -2.48 0.34 -16.53
C LYS A 82 -1.69 1.07 -17.60
N TYR A 83 -0.81 1.99 -17.22
CA TYR A 83 -0.07 2.82 -18.16
C TYR A 83 1.28 2.23 -18.53
N PHE A 84 2.08 1.82 -17.55
CA PHE A 84 3.43 1.31 -17.79
C PHE A 84 3.49 -0.19 -18.06
N LYS A 85 2.38 -0.91 -17.91
CA LYS A 85 2.30 -2.36 -18.13
C LYS A 85 3.29 -3.17 -17.27
N LEU A 86 3.58 -2.68 -16.08
CA LEU A 86 4.42 -3.36 -15.11
C LEU A 86 3.56 -4.32 -14.25
N ILE A 87 4.18 -5.41 -13.81
CA ILE A 87 3.55 -6.32 -12.84
C ILE A 87 3.90 -5.82 -11.44
N VAL A 88 2.90 -5.54 -10.63
CA VAL A 88 3.06 -4.94 -9.29
C VAL A 88 2.40 -5.80 -8.23
N PHE A 89 3.18 -6.30 -7.28
CA PHE A 89 2.70 -6.95 -6.08
C PHE A 89 2.73 -5.96 -4.91
N LYS A 90 1.63 -5.90 -4.17
CA LYS A 90 1.51 -5.08 -2.97
C LYS A 90 1.48 -5.99 -1.75
N ILE A 91 2.39 -5.76 -0.82
CA ILE A 91 2.50 -6.51 0.42
C ILE A 91 2.38 -5.52 1.58
N SER A 92 1.57 -5.81 2.56
CA SER A 92 1.46 -5.04 3.79
C SER A 92 2.16 -5.76 4.92
N ILE A 93 2.90 -5.03 5.75
CA ILE A 93 3.47 -5.60 6.95
C ILE A 93 2.39 -6.13 7.91
N ASP A 94 1.19 -5.55 7.83
CA ASP A 94 0.03 -6.01 8.60
C ASP A 94 -0.42 -7.44 8.25
N ASP A 95 -0.10 -7.91 7.03
CA ASP A 95 -0.44 -9.27 6.59
C ASP A 95 0.42 -10.32 7.32
N PHE A 96 1.55 -9.91 7.91
CA PHE A 96 2.46 -10.77 8.66
C PHE A 96 2.22 -10.76 10.17
N TYR A 97 1.24 -10.00 10.66
CA TYR A 97 0.89 -10.05 12.07
C TYR A 97 0.25 -11.37 12.45
N LYS A 98 0.57 -11.84 13.65
CA LYS A 98 -0.10 -13.00 14.27
C LYS A 98 -1.61 -12.80 14.28
N THR A 99 -2.36 -13.88 14.14
CA THR A 99 -3.81 -13.85 14.15
C THR A 99 -4.35 -13.24 15.45
N ARG A 100 -5.59 -12.77 15.42
CA ARG A 100 -6.24 -12.27 16.65
C ARG A 100 -6.27 -13.32 17.74
N LYS A 101 -6.50 -14.59 17.37
CA LYS A 101 -6.52 -15.73 18.30
C LYS A 101 -5.17 -15.90 18.97
N ASP A 102 -4.08 -15.91 18.20
CA ASP A 102 -2.72 -16.05 18.74
C ASP A 102 -2.34 -14.88 19.63
N ARG A 103 -2.72 -13.65 19.25
CA ARG A 103 -2.51 -12.46 20.09
C ARG A 103 -3.29 -12.52 21.41
N MET A 104 -4.51 -13.04 21.40
CA MET A 104 -5.29 -13.26 22.62
C MET A 104 -4.60 -14.25 23.56
N ILE A 105 -4.05 -15.32 23.03
CA ILE A 105 -3.31 -16.32 23.82
C ILE A 105 -2.06 -15.67 24.43
N LEU A 106 -1.29 -14.93 23.63
CA LEU A 106 -0.10 -14.21 24.11
C LEU A 106 -0.46 -13.14 25.15
N ALA A 107 -1.55 -12.42 24.96
CA ALA A 107 -2.00 -11.42 25.91
C ALA A 107 -2.35 -12.00 27.28
N LYS A 108 -2.94 -13.19 27.30
CA LYS A 108 -3.26 -13.91 28.54
C LYS A 108 -2.04 -14.51 29.20
N LYS A 109 -1.09 -15.04 28.41
CA LYS A 109 0.07 -15.79 28.94
C LYS A 109 1.24 -14.90 29.32
N VAL A 110 1.44 -13.78 28.61
CA VAL A 110 2.64 -12.95 28.72
C VAL A 110 2.29 -11.54 29.18
N HIS A 111 1.61 -10.74 28.36
CA HIS A 111 1.26 -9.36 28.71
C HIS A 111 0.08 -8.82 27.90
N PRO A 112 -0.88 -8.09 28.52
CA PRO A 112 -2.08 -7.57 27.85
C PRO A 112 -1.82 -6.69 26.63
N LEU A 113 -0.70 -5.95 26.58
CA LEU A 113 -0.33 -5.11 25.43
C LEU A 113 -0.11 -5.90 24.14
N LEU A 114 0.10 -7.21 24.19
CA LEU A 114 0.26 -8.07 23.02
C LEU A 114 -1.04 -8.27 22.23
N MET A 115 -2.16 -7.73 22.69
CA MET A 115 -3.39 -7.62 21.90
C MET A 115 -3.32 -6.55 20.82
N THR A 116 -2.56 -5.47 21.04
CA THR A 116 -2.50 -4.32 20.14
C THR A 116 -1.47 -4.51 19.04
N ARG A 117 -1.76 -4.01 17.84
CA ARG A 117 -0.79 -3.98 16.74
C ARG A 117 0.29 -2.93 17.04
N GLY A 118 1.47 -3.13 16.46
CA GLY A 118 2.61 -2.24 16.64
C GLY A 118 3.53 -2.59 17.82
N VAL A 119 3.18 -3.61 18.60
CA VAL A 119 4.05 -4.14 19.66
C VAL A 119 5.04 -5.14 19.05
N PRO A 120 6.33 -5.13 19.46
CA PRO A 120 7.30 -6.14 19.04
C PRO A 120 6.80 -7.58 19.30
N CYS A 121 7.34 -8.54 18.55
CA CYS A 121 7.03 -9.96 18.68
C CYS A 121 5.63 -10.42 18.22
N LEU A 122 4.85 -9.55 17.57
CA LEU A 122 3.54 -9.90 17.01
C LEU A 122 3.58 -10.31 15.53
N LEU A 123 4.71 -10.15 14.87
CA LEU A 123 4.92 -10.61 13.49
C LEU A 123 5.36 -12.07 13.48
N TYR A 124 4.91 -12.82 12.48
CA TYR A 124 5.50 -14.11 12.19
C TYR A 124 6.90 -13.94 11.64
N THR A 125 7.87 -14.61 12.24
CA THR A 125 9.25 -14.67 11.76
C THR A 125 9.57 -16.11 11.34
N SER A 126 10.62 -16.30 10.54
CA SER A 126 11.07 -17.64 10.15
C SER A 126 11.37 -18.54 11.33
N ASP A 127 11.83 -17.97 12.44
CA ASP A 127 12.15 -18.73 13.66
C ASP A 127 10.91 -19.17 14.43
N ALA A 128 9.76 -18.56 14.20
CA ALA A 128 8.49 -18.95 14.81
C ALA A 128 7.82 -20.14 14.09
N ALA A 129 8.30 -20.51 12.91
CA ALA A 129 7.82 -21.68 12.17
C ALA A 129 8.41 -22.99 12.66
N ASP A 130 9.49 -22.94 13.45
CA ASP A 130 10.21 -24.11 13.98
C ASP A 130 9.89 -24.42 15.45
N ASP A 131 8.98 -23.66 16.08
CA ASP A 131 8.50 -23.97 17.44
C ASP A 131 7.31 -24.92 17.36
N PRO A 132 7.46 -26.17 17.87
CA PRO A 132 6.39 -27.16 17.84
C PRO A 132 5.20 -26.84 18.74
#